data_7d85bb3eb7684dcb0018fd4574abc5fc
#
_entry.id   7d85bb3eb7684dcb0018fd4574abc5fc
#
_cell.length_a   1.000
_cell.length_b   1.000
_cell.length_c   1.000
_cell.angle_alpha   90.00
_cell.angle_beta   90.00
_cell.angle_gamma   90.00
#
_symmetry.space_group_name_H-M   'P 1'
#
loop_
_entity.id
_entity.type
_entity.pdbx_description
1 polymer ?
#
loop_
_entity_poly.entity_id
_entity_poly.type
_entity_poly.pdbx_seq_one_letter_code
_entity_poly.pdbx_strand_id
1 'polypeptide(L)'
;LGLGYQSVVKVPVDKNKKMDRQALKQLVEKDIQDGNIPFLAVATIGTTDFGSIDNVKEMSELCKKYNMWLHADAAYGSGVILSEEYKHRLEGINLCDSITVDFHKMFLLPISCSAVLVKDGSTFDALTIHADYLNRQEDEEDGYTNLVDKSLQTTRRFDALKVWISFQARGKDGWSKIITTSMSNAQYFYQQLSNDKNFEVITKPEISSVVFRYISEKTENTDEINKKVRRQLLHNHGVVIGQTVSNGHVCLNFTLLNPLMTHEKLDSLRELICQLSKQAEEN
;
A
#
# COMPACT_ATOMS: atom_id res chain seq x y z
N LEU A 1 -6.53 -19.19 4.58
CA LEU A 1 -7.41 -19.81 3.57
C LEU A 1 -7.15 -21.33 3.39
N GLY A 2 -6.18 -21.93 4.08
CA GLY A 2 -5.94 -23.37 4.00
C GLY A 2 -5.15 -23.85 2.77
N LEU A 3 -4.67 -22.94 1.92
CA LEU A 3 -3.88 -23.30 0.74
C LEU A 3 -2.41 -23.65 1.06
N GLY A 4 -1.92 -23.25 2.22
CA GLY A 4 -0.54 -23.44 2.65
C GLY A 4 0.46 -22.47 2.03
N TYR A 5 1.64 -22.34 2.67
CA TYR A 5 2.68 -21.42 2.21
C TYR A 5 3.27 -21.79 0.84
N GLN A 6 3.25 -23.07 0.49
CA GLN A 6 3.81 -23.57 -0.78
C GLN A 6 3.00 -23.10 -1.99
N SER A 7 1.73 -22.72 -1.79
CA SER A 7 0.87 -22.20 -2.86
C SER A 7 1.09 -20.70 -3.12
N VAL A 8 1.98 -20.04 -2.35
CA VAL A 8 2.31 -18.64 -2.52
C VAL A 8 3.72 -18.50 -3.06
N VAL A 9 3.83 -18.11 -4.33
CA VAL A 9 5.11 -17.89 -5.00
C VAL A 9 5.46 -16.40 -4.92
N LYS A 10 6.58 -16.07 -4.30
CA LYS A 10 7.08 -14.69 -4.21
C LYS A 10 7.80 -14.33 -5.49
N VAL A 11 7.36 -13.27 -6.14
CA VAL A 11 8.01 -12.73 -7.33
C VAL A 11 9.09 -11.72 -6.91
N PRO A 12 10.30 -11.80 -7.46
CA PRO A 12 11.32 -10.77 -7.28
C PRO A 12 10.84 -9.38 -7.69
N VAL A 13 11.47 -8.35 -7.13
CA VAL A 13 11.20 -6.96 -7.49
C VAL A 13 12.36 -6.37 -8.30
N ASP A 14 12.05 -5.36 -9.10
CA ASP A 14 13.02 -4.56 -9.84
C ASP A 14 13.76 -3.54 -8.93
N LYS A 15 14.62 -2.72 -9.52
CA LYS A 15 15.34 -1.65 -8.81
C LYS A 15 14.43 -0.59 -8.18
N ASN A 16 13.20 -0.44 -8.68
CA ASN A 16 12.19 0.48 -8.17
C ASN A 16 11.30 -0.18 -7.11
N LYS A 17 11.62 -1.41 -6.68
CA LYS A 17 10.85 -2.19 -5.70
C LYS A 17 9.44 -2.53 -6.18
N LYS A 18 9.25 -2.66 -7.48
CA LYS A 18 8.03 -3.14 -8.14
C LYS A 18 8.20 -4.58 -8.55
N MET A 19 7.12 -5.34 -8.65
CA MET A 19 7.15 -6.70 -9.16
C MET A 19 7.81 -6.76 -10.54
N ASP A 20 8.83 -7.60 -10.67
CA ASP A 20 9.52 -7.81 -11.95
C ASP A 20 8.63 -8.64 -12.88
N ARG A 21 8.21 -8.02 -14.00
CA ARG A 21 7.35 -8.67 -15.01
C ARG A 21 7.98 -9.91 -15.62
N GLN A 22 9.29 -9.88 -15.87
CA GLN A 22 9.99 -10.99 -16.50
C GLN A 22 10.08 -12.17 -15.55
N ALA A 23 10.40 -11.90 -14.27
CA ALA A 23 10.41 -12.90 -13.21
C ALA A 23 9.01 -13.50 -13.00
N LEU A 24 7.95 -12.68 -12.97
CA LEU A 24 6.57 -13.16 -12.88
C LEU A 24 6.25 -14.13 -14.02
N LYS A 25 6.54 -13.74 -15.26
CA LYS A 25 6.30 -14.58 -16.43
C LYS A 25 7.03 -15.91 -16.32
N GLN A 26 8.33 -15.90 -15.98
CA GLN A 26 9.15 -17.10 -15.85
C GLN A 26 8.61 -18.05 -14.77
N LEU A 27 8.18 -17.50 -13.63
CA LEU A 27 7.62 -18.29 -12.53
C LEU A 27 6.29 -18.92 -12.92
N VAL A 28 5.40 -18.18 -13.59
CA VAL A 28 4.13 -18.72 -14.11
C VAL A 28 4.37 -19.85 -15.13
N GLU A 29 5.28 -19.63 -16.08
CA GLU A 29 5.61 -20.64 -17.10
C GLU A 29 6.24 -21.89 -16.48
N LYS A 30 7.10 -21.72 -15.47
CA LYS A 30 7.69 -22.81 -14.70
C LYS A 30 6.64 -23.61 -13.93
N ASP A 31 5.73 -22.92 -13.20
CA ASP A 31 4.67 -23.60 -12.46
C ASP A 31 3.78 -24.45 -13.38
N ILE A 32 3.45 -23.95 -14.56
CA ILE A 32 2.69 -24.70 -15.57
C ILE A 32 3.47 -25.95 -16.03
N GLN A 33 4.78 -25.81 -16.29
CA GLN A 33 5.63 -26.92 -16.67
C GLN A 33 5.74 -28.01 -15.58
N ASP A 34 5.74 -27.57 -14.31
CA ASP A 34 5.79 -28.44 -13.12
C ASP A 34 4.42 -29.09 -12.82
N GLY A 35 3.38 -28.82 -13.63
CA GLY A 35 2.02 -29.37 -13.48
C GLY A 35 1.14 -28.63 -12.48
N ASN A 36 1.56 -27.44 -12.03
CA ASN A 36 0.75 -26.56 -11.18
C ASN A 36 -0.20 -25.70 -12.01
N ILE A 37 -1.23 -25.15 -11.35
CA ILE A 37 -2.20 -24.25 -11.97
C ILE A 37 -2.06 -22.89 -11.30
N PRO A 38 -1.29 -21.93 -11.85
CA PRO A 38 -1.28 -20.56 -11.35
C PRO A 38 -2.64 -19.93 -11.65
N PHE A 39 -3.36 -19.50 -10.60
CA PHE A 39 -4.73 -19.02 -10.74
C PHE A 39 -4.92 -17.56 -10.33
N LEU A 40 -3.96 -17.00 -9.61
CA LEU A 40 -4.07 -15.64 -9.05
C LEU A 40 -2.72 -14.93 -9.09
N ALA A 41 -2.71 -13.70 -9.58
CA ALA A 41 -1.62 -12.75 -9.37
C ALA A 41 -2.11 -11.55 -8.53
N VAL A 42 -1.28 -11.09 -7.60
CA VAL A 42 -1.58 -9.93 -6.75
C VAL A 42 -0.64 -8.79 -7.11
N ALA A 43 -1.19 -7.71 -7.64
CA ALA A 43 -0.49 -6.44 -7.84
C ALA A 43 -0.63 -5.58 -6.57
N THR A 44 0.46 -5.02 -6.07
CA THR A 44 0.40 -4.15 -4.90
C THR A 44 0.38 -2.68 -5.34
N ILE A 45 -0.61 -1.94 -4.87
CA ILE A 45 -0.77 -0.51 -5.13
C ILE A 45 -0.39 0.26 -3.86
N GLY A 46 0.92 0.49 -3.71
CA GLY A 46 1.48 1.08 -2.51
C GLY A 46 1.97 0.05 -1.51
N THR A 47 3.14 -0.52 -1.78
CA THR A 47 3.80 -1.45 -0.86
C THR A 47 4.05 -0.81 0.49
N THR A 48 3.98 -1.60 1.57
CA THR A 48 4.10 -1.11 2.96
C THR A 48 5.40 -0.36 3.20
N ASP A 49 6.52 -0.87 2.69
CA ASP A 49 7.82 -0.26 2.95
C ASP A 49 8.13 0.90 2.00
N PHE A 50 7.97 0.68 0.69
CA PHE A 50 8.47 1.62 -0.32
C PHE A 50 7.39 2.49 -0.95
N GLY A 51 6.11 2.16 -0.74
CA GLY A 51 5.00 2.84 -1.41
C GLY A 51 5.00 2.62 -2.93
N SER A 52 5.68 1.59 -3.42
CA SER A 52 5.76 1.29 -4.85
C SER A 52 4.42 0.81 -5.39
N ILE A 53 4.15 1.13 -6.65
CA ILE A 53 2.94 0.70 -7.38
C ILE A 53 3.35 -0.25 -8.49
N ASP A 54 2.87 -1.49 -8.44
CA ASP A 54 3.11 -2.47 -9.49
C ASP A 54 2.45 -2.07 -10.81
N ASN A 55 3.02 -2.52 -11.93
CA ASN A 55 2.48 -2.22 -13.26
C ASN A 55 1.26 -3.11 -13.57
N VAL A 56 0.09 -2.66 -13.14
CA VAL A 56 -1.18 -3.39 -13.29
C VAL A 56 -1.48 -3.72 -14.75
N LYS A 57 -1.19 -2.80 -15.67
CA LYS A 57 -1.48 -2.98 -17.10
C LYS A 57 -0.69 -4.17 -17.67
N GLU A 58 0.61 -4.22 -17.41
CA GLU A 58 1.45 -5.33 -17.85
C GLU A 58 1.09 -6.65 -17.19
N MET A 59 0.74 -6.63 -15.90
CA MET A 59 0.27 -7.81 -15.18
C MET A 59 -1.07 -8.31 -15.74
N SER A 60 -1.99 -7.41 -16.09
CA SER A 60 -3.28 -7.77 -16.71
C SER A 60 -3.09 -8.51 -18.05
N GLU A 61 -2.13 -8.08 -18.87
CA GLU A 61 -1.81 -8.78 -20.12
C GLU A 61 -1.37 -10.24 -19.86
N LEU A 62 -0.52 -10.42 -18.85
CA LEU A 62 -0.03 -11.74 -18.47
C LEU A 62 -1.16 -12.61 -17.88
N CYS A 63 -1.95 -12.06 -16.98
CA CYS A 63 -3.09 -12.76 -16.37
C CYS A 63 -4.10 -13.22 -17.41
N LYS A 64 -4.43 -12.38 -18.38
CA LYS A 64 -5.30 -12.77 -19.52
C LYS A 64 -4.71 -13.90 -20.33
N LYS A 65 -3.40 -13.86 -20.62
CA LYS A 65 -2.73 -14.90 -21.41
C LYS A 65 -2.80 -16.26 -20.74
N TYR A 66 -2.68 -16.31 -19.41
CA TYR A 66 -2.63 -17.57 -18.66
C TYR A 66 -3.94 -17.88 -17.89
N ASN A 67 -5.01 -17.15 -18.17
CA ASN A 67 -6.31 -17.30 -17.52
C ASN A 67 -6.23 -17.24 -15.99
N MET A 68 -5.50 -16.25 -15.47
CA MET A 68 -5.31 -16.00 -14.05
C MET A 68 -6.17 -14.83 -13.61
N TRP A 69 -6.66 -14.87 -12.37
CA TRP A 69 -7.31 -13.76 -11.70
C TRP A 69 -6.27 -12.68 -11.33
N LEU A 70 -6.55 -11.43 -11.62
CA LEU A 70 -5.72 -10.31 -11.19
C LEU A 70 -6.37 -9.57 -10.03
N HIS A 71 -5.75 -9.63 -8.87
CA HIS A 71 -6.15 -8.85 -7.70
C HIS A 71 -5.22 -7.64 -7.51
N ALA A 72 -5.79 -6.47 -7.25
CA ALA A 72 -5.03 -5.32 -6.78
C ALA A 72 -5.15 -5.19 -5.26
N ASP A 73 -4.07 -5.41 -4.54
CA ASP A 73 -3.97 -4.96 -3.14
C ASP A 73 -3.71 -3.46 -3.14
N ALA A 74 -4.81 -2.69 -3.19
CA ALA A 74 -4.81 -1.24 -3.11
C ALA A 74 -5.21 -0.75 -1.70
N ALA A 75 -5.00 -1.59 -0.70
CA ALA A 75 -5.34 -1.28 0.69
C ALA A 75 -4.79 0.09 1.13
N TYR A 76 -3.56 0.41 0.73
CA TYR A 76 -2.99 1.73 0.99
C TYR A 76 -3.27 2.72 -0.15
N GLY A 77 -2.91 2.39 -1.38
CA GLY A 77 -2.86 3.33 -2.50
C GLY A 77 -4.22 3.67 -3.13
N SER A 78 -5.31 3.02 -2.74
CA SER A 78 -6.64 3.29 -3.30
C SER A 78 -7.08 4.76 -3.19
N GLY A 79 -6.65 5.48 -2.13
CA GLY A 79 -6.97 6.88 -1.94
C GLY A 79 -6.46 7.79 -3.05
N VAL A 80 -5.41 7.41 -3.75
CA VAL A 80 -4.80 8.20 -4.85
C VAL A 80 -5.81 8.49 -5.97
N ILE A 81 -6.85 7.65 -6.13
CA ILE A 81 -7.91 7.85 -7.13
C ILE A 81 -8.64 9.19 -6.97
N LEU A 82 -8.66 9.76 -5.77
CA LEU A 82 -9.32 11.04 -5.49
C LEU A 82 -8.45 12.26 -5.82
N SER A 83 -7.16 12.07 -6.08
CA SER A 83 -6.26 13.16 -6.47
C SER A 83 -6.24 13.33 -7.98
N GLU A 84 -6.74 14.44 -8.49
CA GLU A 84 -6.71 14.74 -9.93
C GLU A 84 -5.26 14.80 -10.46
N GLU A 85 -4.30 15.24 -9.63
CA GLU A 85 -2.89 15.34 -9.98
C GLU A 85 -2.22 13.96 -10.06
N TYR A 86 -2.56 13.04 -9.14
CA TYR A 86 -1.82 11.78 -8.98
C TYR A 86 -2.60 10.53 -9.41
N LYS A 87 -3.89 10.62 -9.71
CA LYS A 87 -4.73 9.46 -10.09
C LYS A 87 -4.20 8.67 -11.31
N HIS A 88 -3.42 9.33 -12.18
CA HIS A 88 -2.76 8.67 -13.32
C HIS A 88 -1.84 7.53 -12.90
N ARG A 89 -1.33 7.53 -11.64
CA ARG A 89 -0.48 6.46 -11.10
C ARG A 89 -1.23 5.14 -10.88
N LEU A 90 -2.56 5.19 -10.89
CA LEU A 90 -3.43 4.01 -10.80
C LEU A 90 -3.88 3.51 -12.18
N GLU A 91 -3.17 3.89 -13.26
CA GLU A 91 -3.50 3.43 -14.61
C GLU A 91 -3.57 1.90 -14.68
N GLY A 92 -4.67 1.39 -15.24
CA GLY A 92 -4.90 -0.04 -15.38
C GLY A 92 -5.62 -0.69 -14.19
N ILE A 93 -5.90 0.02 -13.09
CA ILE A 93 -6.58 -0.58 -11.93
C ILE A 93 -7.97 -1.15 -12.29
N ASN A 94 -8.63 -0.57 -13.28
CA ASN A 94 -9.90 -1.05 -13.83
C ASN A 94 -9.79 -2.37 -14.61
N LEU A 95 -8.57 -2.84 -14.87
CA LEU A 95 -8.31 -4.13 -15.52
C LEU A 95 -8.28 -5.29 -14.51
N CYS A 96 -8.21 -4.99 -13.21
CA CYS A 96 -8.23 -6.01 -12.17
C CYS A 96 -9.61 -6.65 -12.03
N ASP A 97 -9.62 -7.92 -11.65
CA ASP A 97 -10.83 -8.67 -11.36
C ASP A 97 -11.35 -8.37 -9.96
N SER A 98 -10.45 -8.05 -9.03
CA SER A 98 -10.81 -7.58 -7.70
C SER A 98 -9.80 -6.57 -7.13
N ILE A 99 -10.25 -5.73 -6.18
CA ILE A 99 -9.45 -4.66 -5.58
C ILE A 99 -9.76 -4.62 -4.08
N THR A 100 -8.71 -4.61 -3.24
CA THR A 100 -8.84 -4.30 -1.81
C THR A 100 -8.67 -2.79 -1.57
N VAL A 101 -9.54 -2.23 -0.73
CA VAL A 101 -9.52 -0.82 -0.31
C VAL A 101 -9.60 -0.74 1.21
N ASP A 102 -8.64 -0.07 1.87
CA ASP A 102 -8.70 0.18 3.31
C ASP A 102 -9.00 1.66 3.59
N PHE A 103 -10.19 1.91 4.09
CA PHE A 103 -10.61 3.26 4.46
C PHE A 103 -9.91 3.78 5.73
N HIS A 104 -9.37 2.89 6.54
CA HIS A 104 -8.61 3.22 7.74
C HIS A 104 -7.11 3.50 7.50
N LYS A 105 -6.68 3.57 6.24
CA LYS A 105 -5.32 3.96 5.85
C LYS A 105 -5.32 5.36 5.23
N MET A 106 -5.22 5.49 3.93
CA MET A 106 -5.09 6.78 3.25
C MET A 106 -6.33 7.68 3.38
N PHE A 107 -7.50 7.10 3.65
CA PHE A 107 -8.74 7.83 3.94
C PHE A 107 -8.90 8.24 5.41
N LEU A 108 -7.92 7.99 6.26
CA LEU A 108 -7.85 8.48 7.65
C LEU A 108 -9.07 8.14 8.53
N LEU A 109 -9.79 7.08 8.21
CA LEU A 109 -10.94 6.64 9.03
C LEU A 109 -10.48 5.76 10.21
N PRO A 110 -11.26 5.69 11.29
CA PRO A 110 -10.95 4.79 12.41
C PRO A 110 -10.92 3.31 11.97
N ILE A 111 -9.96 2.56 12.51
CA ILE A 111 -9.81 1.11 12.31
C ILE A 111 -11.02 0.38 12.92
N SER A 112 -11.48 -0.70 12.32
CA SER A 112 -11.18 -1.26 11.03
C SER A 112 -12.28 -0.92 10.04
N CYS A 113 -11.93 -0.63 8.80
CA CYS A 113 -12.92 -0.46 7.74
C CYS A 113 -12.25 -0.73 6.40
N SER A 114 -12.65 -1.79 5.72
CA SER A 114 -12.11 -2.22 4.43
C SER A 114 -13.24 -2.68 3.51
N ALA A 115 -12.98 -2.62 2.22
CA ALA A 115 -13.85 -3.18 1.20
C ALA A 115 -13.05 -4.02 0.20
N VAL A 116 -13.70 -5.03 -0.34
CA VAL A 116 -13.27 -5.73 -1.55
C VAL A 116 -14.24 -5.37 -2.65
N LEU A 117 -13.72 -4.82 -3.73
CA LEU A 117 -14.48 -4.53 -4.95
C LEU A 117 -14.21 -5.67 -5.94
N VAL A 118 -15.25 -6.21 -6.52
CA VAL A 118 -15.17 -7.29 -7.51
C VAL A 118 -15.78 -6.78 -8.81
N LYS A 119 -15.11 -7.04 -9.92
CA LYS A 119 -15.50 -6.55 -11.24
C LYS A 119 -16.79 -7.20 -11.73
N ASP A 120 -16.92 -8.50 -11.52
CA ASP A 120 -18.11 -9.27 -11.85
C ASP A 120 -18.78 -9.74 -10.56
N GLY A 121 -19.95 -9.16 -10.25
CA GLY A 121 -20.70 -9.46 -9.04
C GLY A 121 -21.14 -10.92 -8.93
N SER A 122 -21.30 -11.64 -10.04
CA SER A 122 -21.68 -13.07 -10.04
C SER A 122 -20.64 -13.97 -9.36
N THR A 123 -19.38 -13.49 -9.22
CA THR A 123 -18.35 -14.24 -8.49
C THR A 123 -18.66 -14.43 -7.01
N PHE A 124 -19.55 -13.62 -6.43
CA PHE A 124 -20.02 -13.81 -5.06
C PHE A 124 -20.92 -15.05 -4.91
N ASP A 125 -21.50 -15.56 -5.98
CA ASP A 125 -22.32 -16.77 -5.95
C ASP A 125 -21.53 -17.97 -5.41
N ALA A 126 -20.21 -17.96 -5.59
CA ALA A 126 -19.31 -18.97 -5.00
C ALA A 126 -19.24 -18.94 -3.46
N LEU A 127 -19.69 -17.84 -2.82
CA LEU A 127 -19.75 -17.68 -1.37
C LEU A 127 -21.17 -17.89 -0.82
N THR A 128 -22.18 -17.87 -1.67
CA THR A 128 -23.59 -17.93 -1.27
C THR A 128 -23.93 -19.30 -0.75
N ILE A 129 -24.46 -19.36 0.45
CA ILE A 129 -25.02 -20.56 1.09
C ILE A 129 -26.38 -20.14 1.63
N HIS A 130 -27.46 -20.69 1.07
CA HIS A 130 -28.82 -20.43 1.54
C HIS A 130 -29.10 -21.19 2.83
N ALA A 131 -29.75 -20.49 3.76
CA ALA A 131 -30.29 -21.05 4.99
C ALA A 131 -31.63 -20.39 5.30
N ASP A 132 -32.67 -21.21 5.53
CA ASP A 132 -34.06 -20.76 5.70
C ASP A 132 -34.26 -19.69 6.78
N TYR A 133 -33.38 -19.65 7.77
CA TYR A 133 -33.43 -18.70 8.89
C TYR A 133 -32.62 -17.43 8.68
N LEU A 134 -31.78 -17.36 7.63
CA LEU A 134 -30.78 -16.29 7.50
C LEU A 134 -30.87 -15.54 6.16
N ASN A 135 -30.98 -16.27 5.06
CA ASN A 135 -30.97 -15.73 3.69
C ASN A 135 -31.73 -16.66 2.76
N ARG A 136 -33.06 -16.51 2.73
CA ARG A 136 -33.89 -17.32 1.86
C ARG A 136 -33.71 -16.94 0.40
N GLN A 137 -33.78 -17.90 -0.49
CA GLN A 137 -33.74 -17.65 -1.93
C GLN A 137 -34.90 -16.73 -2.37
N GLU A 138 -36.10 -16.88 -1.76
CA GLU A 138 -37.26 -16.04 -2.01
C GLU A 138 -37.00 -14.55 -1.71
N ASP A 139 -36.17 -14.25 -0.70
CA ASP A 139 -35.80 -12.86 -0.35
C ASP A 139 -35.01 -12.19 -1.49
N GLU A 140 -34.16 -12.94 -2.19
CA GLU A 140 -33.42 -12.42 -3.35
C GLU A 140 -34.35 -12.17 -4.55
N GLU A 141 -35.30 -13.04 -4.80
CA GLU A 141 -36.34 -12.87 -5.84
C GLU A 141 -37.20 -11.63 -5.58
N ASP A 142 -37.44 -11.31 -4.30
CA ASP A 142 -38.11 -10.08 -3.84
C ASP A 142 -37.22 -8.83 -3.86
N GLY A 143 -35.96 -8.97 -4.23
CA GLY A 143 -34.97 -7.87 -4.38
C GLY A 143 -34.27 -7.46 -3.09
N TYR A 144 -34.35 -8.25 -2.01
CA TYR A 144 -33.53 -8.03 -0.81
C TYR A 144 -32.07 -8.42 -1.06
N THR A 145 -31.15 -7.57 -0.59
CA THR A 145 -29.71 -7.89 -0.65
C THR A 145 -29.24 -8.37 0.71
N ASN A 146 -28.92 -9.64 0.81
CA ASN A 146 -28.34 -10.24 2.01
C ASN A 146 -26.83 -10.07 2.01
N LEU A 147 -26.28 -9.33 3.00
CA LEU A 147 -24.84 -9.10 3.09
C LEU A 147 -24.04 -10.35 3.47
N VAL A 148 -24.70 -11.35 4.04
CA VAL A 148 -24.08 -12.63 4.39
C VAL A 148 -23.56 -13.38 3.16
N ASP A 149 -24.18 -13.17 2.00
CA ASP A 149 -23.78 -13.79 0.74
C ASP A 149 -22.55 -13.11 0.11
N LYS A 150 -22.14 -11.99 0.66
CA LYS A 150 -21.02 -11.20 0.15
C LYS A 150 -19.75 -11.28 1.02
N SER A 151 -19.77 -12.08 2.10
CA SER A 151 -18.63 -12.22 3.00
C SER A 151 -18.71 -13.47 3.88
N LEU A 152 -17.58 -13.85 4.48
CA LEU A 152 -17.50 -14.98 5.43
C LEU A 152 -18.16 -14.68 6.79
N GLN A 153 -18.33 -13.41 7.14
CA GLN A 153 -18.96 -12.99 8.41
C GLN A 153 -20.43 -12.74 8.23
N THR A 154 -21.28 -13.39 9.04
CA THR A 154 -22.73 -13.18 9.06
C THR A 154 -23.10 -11.87 9.76
N THR A 155 -22.51 -11.61 10.93
CA THR A 155 -22.77 -10.38 11.70
C THR A 155 -21.57 -9.45 11.61
N ARG A 156 -21.80 -8.21 11.20
CA ARG A 156 -20.76 -7.20 10.99
C ARG A 156 -21.14 -5.88 11.66
N ARG A 157 -20.14 -5.17 12.18
CA ARG A 157 -20.31 -3.79 12.62
C ARG A 157 -20.60 -2.90 11.39
N PHE A 158 -21.50 -1.92 11.55
CA PHE A 158 -21.88 -1.00 10.46
C PHE A 158 -20.79 0.04 10.15
N ASP A 159 -19.60 -0.45 9.77
CA ASP A 159 -18.44 0.41 9.47
C ASP A 159 -18.62 1.23 8.18
N ALA A 160 -19.48 0.80 7.26
CA ALA A 160 -19.83 1.57 6.06
C ALA A 160 -20.37 2.98 6.40
N LEU A 161 -21.02 3.14 7.56
CA LEU A 161 -21.51 4.44 8.02
C LEU A 161 -20.37 5.46 8.19
N LYS A 162 -19.20 5.04 8.69
CA LYS A 162 -18.03 5.90 8.82
C LYS A 162 -17.60 6.46 7.45
N VAL A 163 -17.56 5.59 6.46
CA VAL A 163 -17.22 5.96 5.08
C VAL A 163 -18.21 6.97 4.56
N TRP A 164 -19.51 6.64 4.63
CA TRP A 164 -20.56 7.50 4.12
C TRP A 164 -20.56 8.88 4.76
N ILE A 165 -20.54 8.98 6.10
CA ILE A 165 -20.52 10.26 6.82
C ILE A 165 -19.28 11.07 6.43
N SER A 166 -18.11 10.44 6.38
CA SER A 166 -16.86 11.14 6.08
C SER A 166 -16.83 11.69 4.65
N PHE A 167 -17.35 10.91 3.70
CA PHE A 167 -17.44 11.36 2.30
C PHE A 167 -18.49 12.46 2.13
N GLN A 168 -19.62 12.39 2.84
CA GLN A 168 -20.63 13.47 2.85
C GLN A 168 -20.05 14.75 3.44
N ALA A 169 -19.34 14.66 4.59
CA ALA A 169 -18.82 15.82 5.30
C ALA A 169 -17.68 16.53 4.55
N ARG A 170 -16.84 15.79 3.83
CA ARG A 170 -15.65 16.35 3.15
C ARG A 170 -15.86 16.61 1.67
N GLY A 171 -16.73 15.83 1.02
CA GLY A 171 -16.89 15.84 -0.43
C GLY A 171 -15.65 15.37 -1.18
N LYS A 172 -15.77 15.30 -2.51
CA LYS A 172 -14.67 14.91 -3.40
C LYS A 172 -13.47 15.85 -3.28
N ASP A 173 -13.70 17.15 -3.26
CA ASP A 173 -12.64 18.16 -3.26
C ASP A 173 -11.87 18.19 -1.93
N GLY A 174 -12.56 17.99 -0.81
CA GLY A 174 -11.91 17.88 0.51
C GLY A 174 -10.97 16.68 0.59
N TRP A 175 -11.40 15.53 0.08
CA TRP A 175 -10.57 14.34 -0.01
C TRP A 175 -9.42 14.50 -1.00
N SER A 176 -9.68 15.07 -2.18
CA SER A 176 -8.65 15.36 -3.18
C SER A 176 -7.54 16.21 -2.59
N LYS A 177 -7.87 17.27 -1.85
CA LYS A 177 -6.90 18.14 -1.18
C LYS A 177 -6.05 17.39 -0.15
N ILE A 178 -6.66 16.54 0.69
CA ILE A 178 -5.94 15.74 1.70
C ILE A 178 -4.93 14.81 1.01
N ILE A 179 -5.37 14.05 0.03
CA ILE A 179 -4.53 13.08 -0.68
C ILE A 179 -3.40 13.79 -1.43
N THR A 180 -3.73 14.83 -2.18
CA THR A 180 -2.74 15.62 -2.95
C THR A 180 -1.69 16.22 -2.02
N THR A 181 -2.10 16.78 -0.87
CA THR A 181 -1.16 17.33 0.13
C THR A 181 -0.22 16.25 0.66
N SER A 182 -0.74 15.07 1.00
CA SER A 182 0.09 13.96 1.49
C SER A 182 1.13 13.52 0.45
N MET A 183 0.73 13.46 -0.80
CA MET A 183 1.62 13.05 -1.90
C MET A 183 2.64 14.13 -2.25
N SER A 184 2.25 15.41 -2.30
CA SER A 184 3.17 16.52 -2.56
C SER A 184 4.18 16.71 -1.44
N ASN A 185 3.79 16.51 -0.18
CA ASN A 185 4.71 16.50 0.95
C ASN A 185 5.77 15.40 0.83
N ALA A 186 5.40 14.21 0.34
CA ALA A 186 6.38 13.14 0.08
C ALA A 186 7.35 13.52 -1.04
N GLN A 187 6.87 14.13 -2.12
CA GLN A 187 7.75 14.63 -3.20
C GLN A 187 8.69 15.73 -2.69
N TYR A 188 8.18 16.66 -1.87
CA TYR A 188 9.00 17.71 -1.27
C TYR A 188 10.10 17.11 -0.38
N PHE A 189 9.74 16.23 0.55
CA PHE A 189 10.69 15.62 1.47
C PHE A 189 11.75 14.78 0.74
N TYR A 190 11.33 14.03 -0.29
CA TYR A 190 12.23 13.34 -1.20
C TYR A 190 13.26 14.29 -1.83
N GLN A 191 12.82 15.45 -2.34
CA GLN A 191 13.73 16.43 -2.95
C GLN A 191 14.72 16.99 -1.94
N GLN A 192 14.27 17.33 -0.72
CA GLN A 192 15.14 17.83 0.34
C GLN A 192 16.20 16.81 0.74
N LEU A 193 15.83 15.56 0.90
CA LEU A 193 16.78 14.48 1.21
C LEU A 193 17.74 14.19 0.06
N SER A 194 17.24 14.18 -1.18
CA SER A 194 18.08 13.91 -2.36
C SER A 194 19.12 15.00 -2.65
N ASN A 195 18.86 16.23 -2.19
CA ASN A 195 19.79 17.34 -2.32
C ASN A 195 20.81 17.43 -1.15
N ASP A 196 20.64 16.60 -0.12
CA ASP A 196 21.53 16.58 1.05
C ASP A 196 22.45 15.36 0.98
N LYS A 197 23.76 15.61 0.84
CA LYS A 197 24.79 14.57 0.71
C LYS A 197 24.88 13.59 1.88
N ASN A 198 24.26 13.92 3.01
CA ASN A 198 24.26 13.04 4.18
C ASN A 198 23.17 11.94 4.08
N PHE A 199 22.36 11.96 3.04
CA PHE A 199 21.26 11.01 2.87
C PHE A 199 21.33 10.28 1.53
N GLU A 200 20.94 9.02 1.56
CA GLU A 200 20.62 8.23 0.39
C GLU A 200 19.13 7.94 0.37
N VAL A 201 18.44 8.31 -0.69
CA VAL A 201 17.03 7.96 -0.88
C VAL A 201 16.94 6.73 -1.77
N ILE A 202 16.19 5.73 -1.31
CA ILE A 202 16.18 4.39 -1.92
C ILE A 202 15.38 4.37 -3.22
N THR A 203 14.20 5.00 -3.22
CA THR A 203 13.33 5.09 -4.39
C THR A 203 12.63 6.45 -4.42
N LYS A 204 12.32 6.92 -5.63
CA LYS A 204 11.43 8.08 -5.79
C LYS A 204 10.01 7.70 -5.32
N PRO A 205 9.37 8.47 -4.44
CA PRO A 205 8.07 8.13 -3.91
C PRO A 205 6.99 8.12 -5.00
N GLU A 206 6.23 7.05 -5.06
CA GLU A 206 5.05 6.93 -5.93
C GLU A 206 3.75 7.26 -5.20
N ILE A 207 3.76 7.09 -3.88
CA ILE A 207 2.68 7.49 -2.98
C ILE A 207 3.28 8.42 -1.91
N SER A 208 2.71 8.45 -0.73
CA SER A 208 3.12 9.30 0.37
C SER A 208 4.20 8.70 1.28
N SER A 209 4.98 7.72 0.80
CA SER A 209 6.06 7.08 1.57
C SER A 209 7.42 7.43 0.99
N VAL A 210 8.38 7.80 1.87
CA VAL A 210 9.77 8.09 1.50
C VAL A 210 10.68 7.17 2.30
N VAL A 211 11.49 6.38 1.60
CA VAL A 211 12.47 5.47 2.21
C VAL A 211 13.87 6.00 1.95
N PHE A 212 14.61 6.22 3.01
CA PHE A 212 15.93 6.83 2.97
C PHE A 212 16.81 6.30 4.10
N ARG A 213 18.09 6.59 4.04
CA ARG A 213 19.02 6.35 5.14
C ARG A 213 20.04 7.48 5.26
N TYR A 214 20.49 7.71 6.46
CA TYR A 214 21.69 8.51 6.68
C TYR A 214 22.91 7.72 6.22
N ILE A 215 23.81 8.40 5.50
CA ILE A 215 25.10 7.87 5.06
C ILE A 215 26.22 8.73 5.60
N SER A 216 27.39 8.14 5.81
CA SER A 216 28.57 8.83 6.36
C SER A 216 29.82 8.45 5.58
N GLU A 217 30.68 9.43 5.37
CA GLU A 217 32.02 9.22 4.83
C GLU A 217 33.04 8.78 5.93
N LYS A 218 32.65 8.91 7.22
CA LYS A 218 33.55 8.69 8.37
C LYS A 218 33.47 7.26 8.92
N THR A 219 32.39 6.55 8.68
CA THR A 219 32.16 5.21 9.22
C THR A 219 31.31 4.35 8.29
N GLU A 220 31.61 3.06 8.25
CA GLU A 220 30.80 2.06 7.56
C GLU A 220 29.59 1.60 8.40
N ASN A 221 29.58 1.93 9.71
CA ASN A 221 28.52 1.47 10.64
C ASN A 221 27.24 2.31 10.59
N THR A 222 26.84 2.73 9.39
CA THR A 222 25.65 3.59 9.19
C THR A 222 24.34 2.92 9.56
N ASP A 223 24.28 1.59 9.50
CA ASP A 223 23.08 0.84 9.89
C ASP A 223 22.74 0.99 11.38
N GLU A 224 23.74 0.93 12.26
CA GLU A 224 23.55 1.14 13.70
C GLU A 224 23.20 2.61 14.00
N ILE A 225 23.78 3.55 13.25
CA ILE A 225 23.40 4.97 13.35
C ILE A 225 21.92 5.15 13.03
N ASN A 226 21.43 4.62 11.91
CA ASN A 226 20.03 4.72 11.52
C ASN A 226 19.08 4.09 12.58
N LYS A 227 19.44 2.93 13.14
CA LYS A 227 18.70 2.31 14.24
C LYS A 227 18.69 3.17 15.50
N LYS A 228 19.84 3.75 15.89
CA LYS A 228 19.99 4.61 17.07
C LYS A 228 19.17 5.89 16.91
N VAL A 229 19.27 6.53 15.77
CA VAL A 229 18.50 7.74 15.42
C VAL A 229 16.99 7.49 15.50
N ARG A 230 16.50 6.40 14.91
CA ARG A 230 15.09 6.04 14.99
C ARG A 230 14.61 5.92 16.43
N ARG A 231 15.40 5.28 17.31
CA ARG A 231 15.07 5.15 18.74
C ARG A 231 15.06 6.51 19.46
N GLN A 232 16.05 7.37 19.17
CA GLN A 232 16.13 8.72 19.76
C GLN A 232 14.96 9.60 19.30
N LEU A 233 14.58 9.57 18.04
CA LEU A 233 13.41 10.27 17.52
C LEU A 233 12.14 9.90 18.31
N LEU A 234 11.93 8.61 18.55
CA LEU A 234 10.77 8.14 19.30
C LEU A 234 10.82 8.57 20.78
N HIS A 235 11.93 8.28 21.46
CA HIS A 235 11.98 8.42 22.93
C HIS A 235 12.22 9.85 23.40
N ASN A 236 12.99 10.63 22.65
CA ASN A 236 13.41 11.97 23.08
C ASN A 236 12.66 13.11 22.37
N HIS A 237 12.09 12.84 21.20
CA HIS A 237 11.45 13.86 20.37
C HIS A 237 9.99 13.57 20.02
N GLY A 238 9.44 12.41 20.42
CA GLY A 238 8.06 12.02 20.13
C GLY A 238 7.76 11.84 18.63
N VAL A 239 8.79 11.60 17.83
CA VAL A 239 8.67 11.39 16.38
C VAL A 239 8.68 9.89 16.06
N VAL A 240 7.59 9.42 15.45
CA VAL A 240 7.46 8.03 15.00
C VAL A 240 7.84 7.92 13.53
N ILE A 241 8.88 7.16 13.25
CA ILE A 241 9.32 6.83 11.89
C ILE A 241 9.54 5.32 11.78
N GLY A 242 9.18 4.74 10.64
CA GLY A 242 9.37 3.33 10.36
C GLY A 242 10.83 2.96 10.08
N GLN A 243 11.10 1.66 10.02
CA GLN A 243 12.38 1.11 9.62
C GLN A 243 12.15 -0.08 8.70
N THR A 244 12.97 -0.18 7.65
CA THR A 244 13.02 -1.35 6.76
C THR A 244 14.46 -1.69 6.39
N VAL A 245 14.64 -2.72 5.60
CA VAL A 245 15.95 -3.11 5.05
C VAL A 245 15.88 -3.08 3.53
N SER A 246 16.83 -2.43 2.90
CA SER A 246 16.98 -2.40 1.45
C SER A 246 18.44 -2.69 1.07
N ASN A 247 18.64 -3.66 0.18
CA ASN A 247 19.95 -4.08 -0.28
C ASN A 247 20.95 -4.41 0.86
N GLY A 248 20.46 -4.98 1.95
CA GLY A 248 21.24 -5.32 3.13
C GLY A 248 21.45 -4.18 4.12
N HIS A 249 21.02 -2.96 3.82
CA HIS A 249 21.17 -1.78 4.67
C HIS A 249 19.89 -1.38 5.39
N VAL A 250 20.05 -0.89 6.62
CA VAL A 250 18.94 -0.35 7.41
C VAL A 250 18.53 1.02 6.90
N CYS A 251 17.26 1.14 6.57
CA CYS A 251 16.64 2.37 6.07
C CYS A 251 15.53 2.85 7.00
N LEU A 252 15.33 4.14 7.02
CA LEU A 252 14.20 4.80 7.66
C LEU A 252 13.05 4.91 6.65
N ASN A 253 11.84 4.71 7.12
CA ASN A 253 10.63 4.81 6.30
C ASN A 253 9.68 5.83 6.92
N PHE A 254 9.37 6.88 6.17
CA PHE A 254 8.45 7.92 6.61
C PHE A 254 7.22 7.99 5.69
N THR A 255 6.07 7.61 6.25
CA THR A 255 4.78 7.65 5.56
C THR A 255 4.05 8.94 5.96
N LEU A 256 3.87 9.85 5.00
CA LEU A 256 3.28 11.17 5.18
C LEU A 256 1.78 11.13 4.96
N LEU A 257 1.02 10.80 6.00
CA LEU A 257 -0.46 10.78 5.95
C LEU A 257 -1.11 11.99 6.63
N ASN A 258 -0.37 12.71 7.48
CA ASN A 258 -0.93 13.85 8.19
C ASN A 258 -1.09 15.07 7.25
N PRO A 259 -2.32 15.49 6.93
CA PRO A 259 -2.54 16.64 6.04
C PRO A 259 -2.14 17.98 6.65
N LEU A 260 -1.82 18.03 7.96
CA LEU A 260 -1.33 19.21 8.67
C LEU A 260 0.21 19.28 8.71
N MET A 261 0.89 18.37 8.02
CA MET A 261 2.33 18.42 7.86
C MET A 261 2.70 19.57 6.92
N THR A 262 3.58 20.46 7.36
CA THR A 262 4.10 21.58 6.54
C THR A 262 5.52 21.32 6.09
N HIS A 263 5.97 22.04 5.07
CA HIS A 263 7.35 21.95 4.58
C HIS A 263 8.37 22.32 5.66
N GLU A 264 8.09 23.34 6.49
CA GLU A 264 8.96 23.75 7.60
C GLU A 264 9.14 22.63 8.64
N LYS A 265 8.07 21.88 8.94
CA LYS A 265 8.17 20.71 9.83
C LYS A 265 9.00 19.58 9.21
N LEU A 266 8.89 19.39 7.90
CA LEU A 266 9.69 18.39 7.17
C LEU A 266 11.17 18.79 7.14
N ASP A 267 11.48 20.07 6.92
CA ASP A 267 12.86 20.58 6.98
C ASP A 267 13.44 20.42 8.39
N SER A 268 12.68 20.81 9.42
CA SER A 268 13.08 20.62 10.82
C SER A 268 13.33 19.15 11.17
N LEU A 269 12.50 18.24 10.65
CA LEU A 269 12.70 16.79 10.84
C LEU A 269 13.98 16.30 10.17
N ARG A 270 14.25 16.72 8.92
CA ARG A 270 15.49 16.39 8.20
C ARG A 270 16.72 16.86 8.96
N GLU A 271 16.69 18.11 9.43
CA GLU A 271 17.78 18.70 10.22
C GLU A 271 18.01 17.95 11.53
N LEU A 272 16.93 17.62 12.24
CA LEU A 272 17.00 16.83 13.47
C LEU A 272 17.62 15.45 13.23
N ILE A 273 17.20 14.75 12.17
CA ILE A 273 17.76 13.44 11.81
C ILE A 273 19.26 13.60 11.52
N CYS A 274 19.67 14.60 10.74
CA CYS A 274 21.08 14.86 10.43
C CYS A 274 21.88 15.15 11.70
N GLN A 275 21.38 15.97 12.61
CA GLN A 275 22.04 16.30 13.87
C GLN A 275 22.23 15.07 14.75
N LEU A 276 21.18 14.27 14.96
CA LEU A 276 21.22 13.05 15.76
C LEU A 276 22.19 12.01 15.16
N SER A 277 22.22 11.92 13.83
CA SER A 277 23.13 11.02 13.12
C SER A 277 24.59 11.40 13.35
N LYS A 278 24.94 12.69 13.23
CA LYS A 278 26.30 13.20 13.50
C LYS A 278 26.73 12.96 14.95
N GLN A 279 25.83 13.18 15.91
CA GLN A 279 26.08 12.86 17.33
C GLN A 279 26.29 11.35 17.54
N ALA A 280 25.59 10.51 16.78
CA ALA A 280 25.74 9.06 16.88
C ALA A 280 27.04 8.53 16.24
N GLU A 281 27.65 9.29 15.30
CA GLU A 281 28.98 9.01 14.73
C GLU A 281 30.12 9.23 15.72
N GLU A 282 29.95 10.22 16.62
CA GLU A 282 30.98 10.64 17.57
C GLU A 282 31.02 9.75 18.84
N ASN A 283 29.98 8.91 19.03
CA ASN A 283 29.79 8.03 20.21
C ASN A 283 29.74 6.55 19.82
#